data_0c05a1003971460f0309b1c98a1e079a
#
_entry.id   0c05a1003971460f0309b1c98a1e079a
#
_cell.length_a   1.000
_cell.length_b   1.000
_cell.length_c   1.000
_cell.angle_alpha   90.00
_cell.angle_beta   90.00
_cell.angle_gamma   90.00
#
_symmetry.space_group_name_H-M   'P 1'
#
loop_
_entity.id
_entity.type
_entity.pdbx_description
1 polymer ?
#
loop_
_entity_poly.entity_id
_entity_poly.type
_entity_poly.pdbx_seq_one_letter_code
_entity_poly.pdbx_strand_id
1 'polypeptide(L)'
;GEAISAYQRVIADHPRFVIARYLLANIFKSQGKLEQAADDYKKIMAQQPDYTQAHFTYSGIHKYLDKDDPHVALMLEQYQKEDIKPENRIHLAFALAKAFEDIGDYPQAFEYLKTGNALRFEEFNYHIESDAQLIRNIIQTFTQEAMSRLKVIGQSSSRPIFIVGMPRSGTSLVEKIIASHSDVFGAGELDYIFSLGSSLFLGAANQHQFRPLDSYPGAEFDTFGKTYLDRINLLNNQAGRVTDKMPFNMMMVGLIKIALPNAKIIHCVRDARDTCLSIFKQNFTTGNYRFAYDLKTVGQFHNQYRILIGNAAIRKQFVIEVWL
;
A
#
# COMPACT_ATOMS: atom_id res chain seq x y z
N GLY A 1 -6.49 -14.35 -19.27
CA GLY A 1 -6.49 -14.45 -20.69
C GLY A 1 -5.19 -14.16 -21.38
N GLU A 2 -5.15 -13.09 -22.14
CA GLU A 2 -4.08 -12.76 -23.09
C GLU A 2 -2.66 -12.71 -22.48
N ALA A 3 -2.49 -12.08 -21.33
CA ALA A 3 -1.19 -11.99 -20.67
C ALA A 3 -0.63 -13.38 -20.29
N ILE A 4 -1.47 -14.28 -19.78
CA ILE A 4 -1.05 -15.66 -19.45
C ILE A 4 -0.56 -16.36 -20.71
N SER A 5 -1.34 -16.34 -21.79
CA SER A 5 -0.97 -16.98 -23.07
C SER A 5 0.29 -16.37 -23.68
N ALA A 6 0.49 -15.07 -23.54
CA ALA A 6 1.70 -14.39 -23.99
C ALA A 6 2.94 -14.88 -23.23
N TYR A 7 2.90 -14.91 -21.89
CA TYR A 7 4.02 -15.40 -21.08
C TYR A 7 4.29 -16.88 -21.31
N GLN A 8 3.25 -17.72 -21.47
CA GLN A 8 3.41 -19.14 -21.77
C GLN A 8 4.13 -19.37 -23.10
N ARG A 9 3.83 -18.58 -24.14
CA ARG A 9 4.57 -18.63 -25.42
C ARG A 9 6.04 -18.24 -25.23
N VAL A 10 6.30 -17.12 -24.55
CA VAL A 10 7.69 -16.69 -24.29
C VAL A 10 8.48 -17.76 -23.53
N ILE A 11 7.87 -18.44 -22.55
CA ILE A 11 8.51 -19.51 -21.78
C ILE A 11 8.74 -20.76 -22.64
N ALA A 12 7.84 -21.07 -23.57
CA ALA A 12 8.02 -22.18 -24.50
C ALA A 12 9.18 -21.95 -25.47
N ASP A 13 9.27 -20.73 -26.04
CA ASP A 13 10.31 -20.35 -26.98
C ASP A 13 11.66 -20.11 -26.28
N HIS A 14 11.63 -19.61 -25.04
CA HIS A 14 12.81 -19.25 -24.25
C HIS A 14 12.73 -19.81 -22.82
N PRO A 15 12.92 -21.14 -22.62
CA PRO A 15 12.72 -21.78 -21.31
C PRO A 15 13.60 -21.25 -20.17
N ARG A 16 14.75 -20.63 -20.51
CA ARG A 16 15.69 -20.03 -19.55
C ARG A 16 15.36 -18.58 -19.17
N PHE A 17 14.35 -17.97 -19.77
CA PHE A 17 13.97 -16.59 -19.49
C PHE A 17 13.10 -16.52 -18.22
N VAL A 18 13.77 -16.54 -17.05
CA VAL A 18 13.12 -16.62 -15.71
C VAL A 18 12.15 -15.48 -15.44
N ILE A 19 12.37 -14.29 -16.02
CA ILE A 19 11.51 -13.12 -15.80
C ILE A 19 10.09 -13.38 -16.29
N ALA A 20 9.90 -13.97 -17.47
CA ALA A 20 8.59 -14.29 -18.01
C ALA A 20 7.85 -15.29 -17.09
N ARG A 21 8.57 -16.31 -16.58
CA ARG A 21 8.03 -17.28 -15.62
C ARG A 21 7.65 -16.62 -14.29
N TYR A 22 8.48 -15.70 -13.80
CA TYR A 22 8.20 -14.95 -12.57
C TYR A 22 6.92 -14.10 -12.70
N LEU A 23 6.74 -13.40 -13.81
CA LEU A 23 5.55 -12.60 -14.08
C LEU A 23 4.30 -13.47 -14.23
N LEU A 24 4.42 -14.63 -14.86
CA LEU A 24 3.32 -15.62 -14.95
C LEU A 24 2.93 -16.13 -13.56
N ALA A 25 3.93 -16.49 -12.73
CA ALA A 25 3.70 -16.95 -11.36
C ALA A 25 3.00 -15.87 -10.52
N ASN A 26 3.37 -14.59 -10.67
CA ASN A 26 2.68 -13.48 -10.00
C ASN A 26 1.22 -13.34 -10.44
N ILE A 27 0.90 -13.58 -11.72
CA ILE A 27 -0.49 -13.61 -12.19
C ILE A 27 -1.25 -14.77 -11.53
N PHE A 28 -0.68 -15.97 -11.48
CA PHE A 28 -1.31 -17.10 -10.81
C PHE A 28 -1.55 -16.83 -9.33
N LYS A 29 -0.56 -16.26 -8.64
CA LYS A 29 -0.69 -15.83 -7.24
C LYS A 29 -1.84 -14.83 -7.05
N SER A 30 -1.95 -13.81 -7.91
CA SER A 30 -3.03 -12.81 -7.84
C SER A 30 -4.42 -13.40 -8.10
N GLN A 31 -4.50 -14.50 -8.85
CA GLN A 31 -5.73 -15.25 -9.09
C GLN A 31 -6.06 -16.30 -8.01
N GLY A 32 -5.24 -16.40 -6.94
CA GLY A 32 -5.39 -17.41 -5.90
C GLY A 32 -4.95 -18.82 -6.32
N LYS A 33 -4.33 -19.00 -7.48
CA LYS A 33 -3.81 -20.29 -7.99
C LYS A 33 -2.42 -20.55 -7.39
N LEU A 34 -2.40 -20.73 -6.06
CA LEU A 34 -1.15 -20.72 -5.29
C LEU A 34 -0.23 -21.89 -5.61
N GLU A 35 -0.76 -23.08 -5.91
CA GLU A 35 0.03 -24.25 -6.30
C GLU A 35 0.78 -24.00 -7.62
N GLN A 36 0.09 -23.47 -8.64
CA GLN A 36 0.73 -23.15 -9.92
C GLN A 36 1.81 -22.08 -9.78
N ALA A 37 1.54 -21.05 -8.95
CA ALA A 37 2.53 -20.03 -8.64
C ALA A 37 3.75 -20.63 -7.93
N ALA A 38 3.54 -21.49 -6.93
CA ALA A 38 4.60 -22.16 -6.19
C ALA A 38 5.49 -23.02 -7.09
N ASP A 39 4.90 -23.78 -8.00
CA ASP A 39 5.66 -24.61 -8.96
C ASP A 39 6.53 -23.78 -9.88
N ASP A 40 6.02 -22.65 -10.38
CA ASP A 40 6.81 -21.77 -11.23
C ASP A 40 7.93 -21.08 -10.45
N TYR A 41 7.70 -20.63 -9.20
CA TYR A 41 8.78 -20.10 -8.37
C TYR A 41 9.86 -21.14 -8.09
N LYS A 42 9.50 -22.39 -7.78
CA LYS A 42 10.46 -23.50 -7.58
C LYS A 42 11.31 -23.74 -8.83
N LYS A 43 10.70 -23.71 -10.03
CA LYS A 43 11.43 -23.84 -11.30
C LYS A 43 12.42 -22.69 -11.52
N ILE A 44 12.04 -21.45 -11.14
CA ILE A 44 12.95 -20.29 -11.20
C ILE A 44 14.13 -20.51 -10.27
N MET A 45 13.89 -20.86 -9.01
CA MET A 45 14.95 -21.07 -8.00
C MET A 45 15.89 -22.22 -8.37
N ALA A 46 15.38 -23.27 -8.99
CA ALA A 46 16.20 -24.38 -9.51
C ALA A 46 17.07 -23.97 -10.70
N GLN A 47 16.58 -23.08 -11.56
CA GLN A 47 17.28 -22.58 -12.74
C GLN A 47 18.30 -21.46 -12.42
N GLN A 48 17.89 -20.55 -11.53
CA GLN A 48 18.64 -19.36 -11.14
C GLN A 48 18.46 -19.12 -9.63
N PRO A 49 19.27 -19.80 -8.79
CA PRO A 49 19.15 -19.71 -7.33
C PRO A 49 19.38 -18.31 -6.75
N ASP A 50 20.08 -17.43 -7.47
CA ASP A 50 20.33 -16.04 -7.11
C ASP A 50 19.20 -15.08 -7.54
N TYR A 51 18.11 -15.57 -8.15
CA TYR A 51 16.91 -14.78 -8.43
C TYR A 51 16.07 -14.60 -7.15
N THR A 52 16.56 -13.78 -6.23
CA THR A 52 16.05 -13.66 -4.86
C THR A 52 14.63 -13.16 -4.71
N GLN A 53 14.10 -12.46 -5.73
CA GLN A 53 12.68 -12.08 -5.79
C GLN A 53 11.75 -13.31 -5.80
N ALA A 54 12.17 -14.42 -6.42
CA ALA A 54 11.39 -15.65 -6.41
C ALA A 54 11.34 -16.26 -5.02
N HIS A 55 12.47 -16.27 -4.29
CA HIS A 55 12.52 -16.71 -2.88
C HIS A 55 11.58 -15.88 -2.00
N PHE A 56 11.66 -14.56 -2.11
CA PHE A 56 10.81 -13.65 -1.34
C PHE A 56 9.32 -13.85 -1.65
N THR A 57 8.96 -13.96 -2.94
CA THR A 57 7.55 -14.07 -3.32
C THR A 57 6.98 -15.44 -2.98
N TYR A 58 7.80 -16.52 -3.14
CA TYR A 58 7.44 -17.87 -2.75
C TYR A 58 7.25 -17.99 -1.24
N SER A 59 8.14 -17.40 -0.42
CA SER A 59 8.00 -17.42 1.03
C SER A 59 6.65 -16.86 1.51
N GLY A 60 6.11 -15.88 0.79
CA GLY A 60 4.81 -15.27 1.11
C GLY A 60 3.59 -16.19 0.89
N ILE A 61 3.74 -17.29 0.15
CA ILE A 61 2.67 -18.25 -0.13
C ILE A 61 2.96 -19.64 0.41
N HIS A 62 4.19 -19.91 0.84
CA HIS A 62 4.62 -21.18 1.45
C HIS A 62 4.50 -21.10 2.97
N LYS A 63 4.04 -22.18 3.61
CA LYS A 63 4.00 -22.31 5.07
C LYS A 63 5.14 -23.22 5.52
N TYR A 64 6.06 -22.67 6.32
CA TYR A 64 7.18 -23.41 6.89
C TYR A 64 6.76 -24.06 8.20
N LEU A 65 7.09 -25.35 8.35
CA LEU A 65 6.71 -26.13 9.54
C LEU A 65 7.91 -26.37 10.46
N ASP A 66 9.12 -26.45 9.91
CA ASP A 66 10.36 -26.71 10.64
C ASP A 66 11.57 -26.09 9.94
N LYS A 67 12.74 -26.20 10.56
CA LYS A 67 14.01 -25.66 10.04
C LYS A 67 14.63 -26.49 8.91
N ASP A 68 14.17 -27.73 8.76
CA ASP A 68 14.69 -28.68 7.77
C ASP A 68 14.03 -28.50 6.40
N ASP A 69 13.13 -27.52 6.26
CA ASP A 69 12.54 -27.18 4.96
C ASP A 69 13.66 -26.86 3.95
N PRO A 70 13.71 -27.55 2.80
CA PRO A 70 14.78 -27.37 1.81
C PRO A 70 14.92 -25.93 1.29
N HIS A 71 13.82 -25.19 1.29
CA HIS A 71 13.86 -23.78 0.86
C HIS A 71 14.54 -22.88 1.89
N VAL A 72 14.45 -23.19 3.19
CA VAL A 72 15.19 -22.45 4.23
C VAL A 72 16.70 -22.64 4.01
N ALA A 73 17.15 -23.86 3.79
CA ALA A 73 18.57 -24.15 3.52
C ALA A 73 19.07 -23.40 2.26
N LEU A 74 18.28 -23.42 1.18
CA LEU A 74 18.60 -22.71 -0.06
C LEU A 74 18.69 -21.19 0.14
N MET A 75 17.77 -20.60 0.90
CA MET A 75 17.81 -19.16 1.22
C MET A 75 19.05 -18.81 2.06
N LEU A 76 19.40 -19.63 3.05
CA LEU A 76 20.58 -19.42 3.89
C LEU A 76 21.87 -19.50 3.07
N GLU A 77 21.99 -20.47 2.17
CA GLU A 77 23.13 -20.58 1.24
C GLU A 77 23.31 -19.32 0.41
N GLN A 78 22.23 -18.81 -0.19
CA GLN A 78 22.31 -17.60 -0.98
C GLN A 78 22.59 -16.35 -0.12
N TYR A 79 22.05 -16.28 1.09
CA TYR A 79 22.23 -15.15 2.01
C TYR A 79 23.66 -15.02 2.54
N GLN A 80 24.37 -16.13 2.70
CA GLN A 80 25.74 -16.19 3.22
C GLN A 80 26.81 -15.83 2.19
N LYS A 81 26.46 -15.65 0.90
CA LYS A 81 27.42 -15.28 -0.12
C LYS A 81 28.03 -13.90 0.18
N GLU A 82 29.35 -13.80 0.11
CA GLU A 82 30.09 -12.56 0.41
C GLU A 82 29.76 -11.43 -0.55
N ASP A 83 29.61 -11.76 -1.84
CA ASP A 83 29.38 -10.83 -2.95
C ASP A 83 27.89 -10.56 -3.24
N ILE A 84 26.99 -10.94 -2.33
CA ILE A 84 25.55 -10.72 -2.51
C ILE A 84 25.23 -9.23 -2.58
N LYS A 85 24.50 -8.83 -3.62
CA LYS A 85 24.02 -7.46 -3.79
C LYS A 85 23.06 -7.07 -2.65
N PRO A 86 23.07 -5.81 -2.17
CA PRO A 86 22.18 -5.34 -1.11
C PRO A 86 20.70 -5.68 -1.34
N GLU A 87 20.18 -5.44 -2.55
CA GLU A 87 18.80 -5.75 -2.93
C GLU A 87 18.46 -7.24 -2.76
N ASN A 88 19.38 -8.13 -3.19
CA ASN A 88 19.21 -9.57 -3.04
C ASN A 88 19.23 -9.99 -1.56
N ARG A 89 20.10 -9.37 -0.76
CA ARG A 89 20.16 -9.59 0.68
C ARG A 89 18.88 -9.17 1.38
N ILE A 90 18.28 -8.04 0.95
CA ILE A 90 16.98 -7.57 1.46
C ILE A 90 15.89 -8.60 1.17
N HIS A 91 15.75 -9.08 -0.06
CA HIS A 91 14.76 -10.09 -0.42
C HIS A 91 14.86 -11.35 0.45
N LEU A 92 16.08 -11.86 0.62
CA LEU A 92 16.33 -13.06 1.41
C LEU A 92 16.10 -12.81 2.91
N ALA A 93 16.48 -11.64 3.42
CA ALA A 93 16.25 -11.29 4.81
C ALA A 93 14.74 -11.30 5.16
N PHE A 94 13.89 -10.66 4.35
CA PHE A 94 12.44 -10.70 4.56
C PHE A 94 11.86 -12.10 4.36
N ALA A 95 12.38 -12.90 3.42
CA ALA A 95 11.94 -14.27 3.18
C ALA A 95 12.31 -15.19 4.37
N LEU A 96 13.53 -15.10 4.87
CA LEU A 96 14.00 -15.83 6.05
C LEU A 96 13.24 -15.40 7.31
N ALA A 97 13.01 -14.11 7.49
CA ALA A 97 12.22 -13.60 8.61
C ALA A 97 10.83 -14.24 8.63
N LYS A 98 10.16 -14.33 7.48
CA LYS A 98 8.86 -15.00 7.36
C LYS A 98 8.96 -16.49 7.65
N ALA A 99 9.99 -17.17 7.17
CA ALA A 99 10.19 -18.59 7.41
C ALA A 99 10.39 -18.88 8.92
N PHE A 100 11.28 -18.15 9.58
CA PHE A 100 11.52 -18.32 11.01
C PHE A 100 10.33 -17.90 11.88
N GLU A 101 9.53 -16.91 11.45
CA GLU A 101 8.28 -16.59 12.13
C GLU A 101 7.27 -17.74 12.04
N ASP A 102 7.12 -18.38 10.89
CA ASP A 102 6.23 -19.53 10.71
C ASP A 102 6.62 -20.73 11.60
N ILE A 103 7.92 -20.93 11.76
CA ILE A 103 8.52 -21.99 12.60
C ILE A 103 8.38 -21.67 14.10
N GLY A 104 8.11 -20.41 14.45
CA GLY A 104 8.01 -19.94 15.84
C GLY A 104 9.34 -19.48 16.44
N ASP A 105 10.41 -19.38 15.64
CA ASP A 105 11.70 -18.83 16.07
C ASP A 105 11.69 -17.30 15.91
N TYR A 106 10.93 -16.63 16.76
CA TYR A 106 10.74 -15.18 16.70
C TYR A 106 12.02 -14.36 16.89
N PRO A 107 12.98 -14.77 17.75
CA PRO A 107 14.27 -14.06 17.86
C PRO A 107 15.01 -14.05 16.53
N GLN A 108 15.14 -15.19 15.86
CA GLN A 108 15.83 -15.29 14.58
C GLN A 108 15.08 -14.52 13.48
N ALA A 109 13.73 -14.62 13.44
CA ALA A 109 12.89 -13.87 12.52
C ALA A 109 13.13 -12.36 12.68
N PHE A 110 13.21 -11.88 13.91
CA PHE A 110 13.41 -10.44 14.18
C PHE A 110 14.80 -9.94 13.76
N GLU A 111 15.86 -10.73 13.94
CA GLU A 111 17.20 -10.36 13.46
C GLU A 111 17.25 -10.22 11.94
N TYR A 112 16.61 -11.12 11.19
CA TYR A 112 16.49 -10.98 9.74
C TYR A 112 15.66 -9.74 9.34
N LEU A 113 14.55 -9.47 10.05
CA LEU A 113 13.77 -8.25 9.83
C LEU A 113 14.61 -6.99 10.06
N LYS A 114 15.38 -6.93 11.16
CA LYS A 114 16.27 -5.79 11.45
C LYS A 114 17.26 -5.56 10.31
N THR A 115 17.91 -6.63 9.86
CA THR A 115 18.90 -6.53 8.80
C THR A 115 18.28 -6.08 7.47
N GLY A 116 17.19 -6.71 7.05
CA GLY A 116 16.50 -6.34 5.80
C GLY A 116 15.98 -4.92 5.81
N ASN A 117 15.39 -4.49 6.92
CA ASN A 117 14.88 -3.13 7.10
C ASN A 117 16.02 -2.10 7.15
N ALA A 118 17.12 -2.37 7.88
CA ALA A 118 18.26 -1.43 7.94
C ALA A 118 18.83 -1.16 6.56
N LEU A 119 19.08 -2.21 5.75
CA LEU A 119 19.55 -2.08 4.39
C LEU A 119 18.58 -1.24 3.52
N ARG A 120 17.27 -1.47 3.65
CA ARG A 120 16.27 -0.72 2.89
C ARG A 120 16.17 0.73 3.36
N PHE A 121 16.31 0.99 4.65
CA PHE A 121 16.25 2.32 5.22
C PHE A 121 17.40 3.21 4.74
N GLU A 122 18.61 2.65 4.65
CA GLU A 122 19.80 3.34 4.13
C GLU A 122 19.61 3.82 2.67
N GLU A 123 18.88 3.04 1.84
CA GLU A 123 18.61 3.44 0.45
C GLU A 123 17.74 4.70 0.33
N PHE A 124 16.87 4.97 1.31
CA PHE A 124 15.85 6.01 1.18
C PHE A 124 16.26 7.37 1.77
N ASN A 125 17.28 7.44 2.62
CA ASN A 125 17.65 8.66 3.35
C ASN A 125 16.41 9.40 3.89
N TYR A 126 15.52 8.65 4.58
CA TYR A 126 14.22 9.13 5.01
C TYR A 126 14.31 9.97 6.29
N HIS A 127 13.60 11.10 6.31
CA HIS A 127 13.46 11.98 7.46
C HIS A 127 11.98 12.24 7.75
N ILE A 128 11.53 11.91 8.95
CA ILE A 128 10.12 12.04 9.41
C ILE A 128 9.63 13.50 9.38
N GLU A 129 10.54 14.46 9.47
CA GLU A 129 10.24 15.89 9.49
C GLU A 129 9.45 16.34 8.26
N SER A 130 9.71 15.73 7.10
CA SER A 130 8.98 16.02 5.85
C SER A 130 7.51 15.64 5.97
N ASP A 131 7.21 14.43 6.48
CA ASP A 131 5.83 13.98 6.67
C ASP A 131 5.14 14.74 7.79
N ALA A 132 5.85 15.03 8.88
CA ALA A 132 5.32 15.84 9.96
C ALA A 132 4.97 17.26 9.48
N GLN A 133 5.79 17.87 8.60
CA GLN A 133 5.48 19.17 8.01
C GLN A 133 4.28 19.08 7.07
N LEU A 134 4.20 18.05 6.23
CA LEU A 134 3.04 17.81 5.36
C LEU A 134 1.74 17.71 6.17
N ILE A 135 1.75 16.94 7.24
CA ILE A 135 0.59 16.77 8.12
C ILE A 135 0.19 18.08 8.80
N ARG A 136 1.16 18.86 9.28
CA ARG A 136 0.88 20.20 9.82
C ARG A 136 0.22 21.10 8.77
N ASN A 137 0.74 21.10 7.55
CA ASN A 137 0.19 21.91 6.45
C ASN A 137 -1.25 21.49 6.10
N ILE A 138 -1.51 20.17 6.06
CA ILE A 138 -2.87 19.64 5.84
C ILE A 138 -3.83 20.16 6.94
N ILE A 139 -3.45 20.05 8.20
CA ILE A 139 -4.28 20.48 9.34
C ILE A 139 -4.54 22.00 9.29
N GLN A 140 -3.54 22.79 8.95
CA GLN A 140 -3.67 24.24 8.84
C GLN A 140 -4.53 24.66 7.63
N THR A 141 -4.49 23.91 6.55
CA THR A 141 -5.26 24.19 5.32
C THR A 141 -6.72 23.78 5.48
N PHE A 142 -6.98 22.56 5.94
CA PHE A 142 -8.33 22.01 6.06
C PHE A 142 -8.95 22.25 7.44
N THR A 143 -9.01 23.53 7.86
CA THR A 143 -9.71 23.91 9.09
C THR A 143 -11.23 23.78 8.93
N GLN A 144 -11.94 23.64 10.05
CA GLN A 144 -13.42 23.56 10.03
C GLN A 144 -14.01 24.82 9.39
N GLU A 145 -13.43 25.98 9.65
CA GLU A 145 -13.89 27.25 9.09
C GLU A 145 -13.67 27.30 7.56
N ALA A 146 -12.46 27.00 7.08
CA ALA A 146 -12.15 26.98 5.66
C ALA A 146 -13.06 25.98 4.91
N MET A 147 -13.21 24.76 5.43
CA MET A 147 -14.06 23.73 4.81
C MET A 147 -15.55 24.13 4.82
N SER A 148 -16.02 24.86 5.85
CA SER A 148 -17.42 25.26 5.90
C SER A 148 -17.80 26.30 4.84
N ARG A 149 -16.85 27.13 4.44
CA ARG A 149 -17.03 28.11 3.35
C ARG A 149 -17.18 27.46 1.95
N LEU A 150 -16.67 26.23 1.79
CA LEU A 150 -16.61 25.52 0.51
C LEU A 150 -17.65 24.38 0.38
N LYS A 151 -18.62 24.29 1.29
CA LYS A 151 -19.60 23.18 1.36
C LYS A 151 -20.49 22.99 0.12
N VAL A 152 -20.58 23.98 -0.75
CA VAL A 152 -21.50 23.99 -1.91
C VAL A 152 -20.75 23.69 -3.22
N ILE A 153 -19.45 23.43 -3.13
CA ILE A 153 -18.56 23.21 -4.28
C ILE A 153 -18.30 21.72 -4.41
N GLY A 154 -18.25 21.21 -5.63
CA GLY A 154 -17.94 19.81 -5.95
C GLY A 154 -19.15 18.97 -6.37
N GLN A 155 -18.87 17.73 -6.72
CA GLN A 155 -19.83 16.78 -7.28
C GLN A 155 -20.68 16.11 -6.21
N SER A 156 -22.00 16.17 -6.31
CA SER A 156 -22.94 15.64 -5.33
C SER A 156 -23.11 14.11 -5.34
N SER A 157 -22.23 13.37 -6.00
CA SER A 157 -22.32 11.93 -6.09
C SER A 157 -22.08 11.26 -4.72
N SER A 158 -22.97 10.34 -4.36
CA SER A 158 -22.83 9.49 -3.18
C SER A 158 -22.19 8.13 -3.51
N ARG A 159 -21.78 7.92 -4.73
CA ARG A 159 -21.27 6.65 -5.25
C ARG A 159 -19.93 6.21 -4.63
N PRO A 160 -18.95 7.10 -4.39
CA PRO A 160 -17.68 6.70 -3.79
C PRO A 160 -17.78 6.36 -2.30
N ILE A 161 -17.10 5.29 -1.91
CA ILE A 161 -16.82 4.91 -0.52
C ILE A 161 -15.31 4.81 -0.37
N PHE A 162 -14.72 5.77 0.35
CA PHE A 162 -13.29 5.74 0.66
C PHE A 162 -13.01 4.94 1.92
N ILE A 163 -12.05 4.02 1.87
CA ILE A 163 -11.60 3.24 3.01
C ILE A 163 -10.16 3.63 3.30
N VAL A 164 -9.97 4.33 4.42
CA VAL A 164 -8.72 4.98 4.79
C VAL A 164 -8.20 4.50 6.15
N GLY A 165 -6.94 4.75 6.45
CA GLY A 165 -6.31 4.42 7.73
C GLY A 165 -4.82 4.18 7.55
N MET A 166 -4.16 3.70 8.61
CA MET A 166 -2.77 3.24 8.46
C MET A 166 -2.70 2.02 7.53
N PRO A 167 -1.63 1.85 6.76
CA PRO A 167 -1.34 0.56 6.13
C PRO A 167 -1.40 -0.56 7.20
N ARG A 168 -1.89 -1.72 6.84
CA ARG A 168 -2.00 -2.89 7.74
C ARG A 168 -3.01 -2.73 8.88
N SER A 169 -3.88 -1.74 8.84
CA SER A 169 -4.98 -1.56 9.82
C SER A 169 -6.27 -2.32 9.45
N GLY A 170 -6.21 -3.25 8.49
CA GLY A 170 -7.38 -4.06 8.10
C GLY A 170 -8.26 -3.47 7.00
N THR A 171 -7.83 -2.40 6.34
CA THR A 171 -8.58 -1.75 5.23
C THR A 171 -9.03 -2.72 4.14
N SER A 172 -8.19 -3.70 3.78
CA SER A 172 -8.54 -4.72 2.77
C SER A 172 -9.64 -5.69 3.23
N LEU A 173 -9.68 -6.01 4.52
CA LEU A 173 -10.75 -6.84 5.09
C LEU A 173 -12.08 -6.09 5.04
N VAL A 174 -12.08 -4.84 5.47
CA VAL A 174 -13.26 -3.97 5.45
C VAL A 174 -13.78 -3.79 4.02
N GLU A 175 -12.89 -3.57 3.05
CA GLU A 175 -13.28 -3.50 1.65
C GLU A 175 -13.96 -4.78 1.18
N LYS A 176 -13.38 -5.95 1.45
CA LYS A 176 -13.96 -7.23 1.04
C LYS A 176 -15.34 -7.48 1.66
N ILE A 177 -15.53 -7.10 2.93
CA ILE A 177 -16.83 -7.20 3.60
C ILE A 177 -17.85 -6.30 2.90
N ILE A 178 -17.51 -5.05 2.61
CA ILE A 178 -18.41 -4.10 1.94
C ILE A 178 -18.68 -4.52 0.50
N ALA A 179 -17.66 -4.95 -0.23
CA ALA A 179 -17.77 -5.39 -1.61
C ALA A 179 -18.44 -6.77 -1.79
N SER A 180 -18.77 -7.47 -0.70
CA SER A 180 -19.64 -8.66 -0.77
C SER A 180 -21.11 -8.32 -1.07
N HIS A 181 -21.51 -7.07 -0.91
CA HIS A 181 -22.83 -6.60 -1.29
C HIS A 181 -22.93 -6.45 -2.82
N SER A 182 -24.03 -6.93 -3.41
CA SER A 182 -24.23 -6.99 -4.88
C SER A 182 -24.21 -5.62 -5.58
N ASP A 183 -24.53 -4.54 -4.88
CA ASP A 183 -24.53 -3.16 -5.40
C ASP A 183 -23.19 -2.43 -5.17
N VAL A 184 -22.14 -3.12 -4.72
CA VAL A 184 -20.84 -2.53 -4.43
C VAL A 184 -19.76 -3.15 -5.27
N PHE A 185 -19.02 -2.33 -6.01
CA PHE A 185 -17.81 -2.72 -6.72
C PHE A 185 -16.57 -2.40 -5.88
N GLY A 186 -15.78 -3.42 -5.53
CA GLY A 186 -14.49 -3.28 -4.86
C GLY A 186 -13.40 -2.91 -5.85
N ALA A 187 -12.97 -1.65 -5.89
CA ALA A 187 -11.97 -1.18 -6.85
C ALA A 187 -10.51 -1.32 -6.36
N GLY A 188 -10.31 -1.69 -5.10
CA GLY A 188 -8.97 -1.83 -4.52
C GLY A 188 -8.27 -0.49 -4.28
N GLU A 189 -6.94 -0.48 -4.40
CA GLU A 189 -6.12 0.72 -4.21
C GLU A 189 -6.06 1.53 -5.51
N LEU A 190 -6.73 2.70 -5.50
CA LEU A 190 -6.70 3.64 -6.60
C LEU A 190 -5.77 4.81 -6.27
N ASP A 191 -4.88 5.15 -7.19
CA ASP A 191 -3.99 6.31 -7.06
C ASP A 191 -4.65 7.63 -7.49
N TYR A 192 -5.95 7.60 -7.84
CA TYR A 192 -6.64 8.71 -8.50
C TYR A 192 -6.68 9.98 -7.65
N ILE A 193 -6.96 9.86 -6.36
CA ILE A 193 -6.99 11.01 -5.43
C ILE A 193 -5.62 11.66 -5.33
N PHE A 194 -4.55 10.86 -5.20
CA PHE A 194 -3.18 11.39 -5.13
C PHE A 194 -2.73 11.98 -6.46
N SER A 195 -2.94 11.30 -7.58
CA SER A 195 -2.52 11.77 -8.90
C SER A 195 -3.21 13.07 -9.30
N LEU A 196 -4.50 13.23 -9.01
CA LEU A 196 -5.26 14.45 -9.25
C LEU A 196 -4.96 15.55 -8.22
N GLY A 197 -4.86 15.18 -6.93
CA GLY A 197 -4.63 16.11 -5.83
C GLY A 197 -3.22 16.70 -5.82
N SER A 198 -2.21 15.95 -6.24
CA SER A 198 -0.85 16.47 -6.34
C SER A 198 -0.73 17.60 -7.35
N SER A 199 -1.43 17.50 -8.48
CA SER A 199 -1.46 18.59 -9.47
C SER A 199 -2.14 19.86 -8.95
N LEU A 200 -3.15 19.70 -8.09
CA LEU A 200 -3.90 20.81 -7.50
C LEU A 200 -3.13 21.51 -6.37
N PHE A 201 -2.51 20.71 -5.49
CA PHE A 201 -1.93 21.23 -4.25
C PHE A 201 -0.41 21.37 -4.25
N LEU A 202 0.33 20.54 -4.98
CA LEU A 202 1.79 20.51 -4.86
C LEU A 202 2.52 21.46 -5.81
N GLY A 203 1.84 22.04 -6.80
CA GLY A 203 2.45 22.95 -7.77
C GLY A 203 3.73 22.41 -8.41
N ALA A 204 4.32 23.16 -9.36
CA ALA A 204 5.54 22.74 -10.07
C ALA A 204 6.84 22.73 -9.21
N ALA A 205 6.78 23.12 -7.94
CA ALA A 205 7.97 23.38 -7.10
C ALA A 205 8.23 22.38 -5.97
N ASN A 206 7.54 21.23 -5.92
CA ASN A 206 7.73 20.21 -4.85
C ASN A 206 7.69 20.75 -3.41
N GLN A 207 7.12 21.93 -3.19
CA GLN A 207 6.98 22.50 -1.86
C GLN A 207 5.65 21.99 -1.31
N HIS A 208 5.69 21.26 -0.19
CA HIS A 208 4.53 20.81 0.59
C HIS A 208 3.74 21.99 1.21
N GLN A 209 3.64 23.11 0.51
CA GLN A 209 2.91 24.30 0.93
C GLN A 209 1.61 24.39 0.15
N PHE A 210 0.53 24.11 0.85
CA PHE A 210 -0.81 24.36 0.30
C PHE A 210 -1.09 25.88 0.33
N ARG A 211 -1.68 26.39 -0.73
CA ARG A 211 -2.27 27.72 -0.71
C ARG A 211 -3.51 27.73 0.23
N PRO A 212 -3.93 28.88 0.77
CA PRO A 212 -5.21 28.97 1.46
C PRO A 212 -6.35 28.45 0.59
N LEU A 213 -7.29 27.68 1.17
CA LEU A 213 -8.36 27.02 0.41
C LEU A 213 -9.23 28.00 -0.38
N ASP A 214 -9.45 29.19 0.13
CA ASP A 214 -10.21 30.26 -0.52
C ASP A 214 -9.50 30.91 -1.71
N SER A 215 -8.20 30.63 -1.88
CA SER A 215 -7.45 31.08 -3.06
C SER A 215 -7.61 30.16 -4.29
N TYR A 216 -8.22 28.98 -4.10
CA TYR A 216 -8.51 28.07 -5.21
C TYR A 216 -9.87 28.41 -5.85
N PRO A 217 -9.94 28.54 -7.19
CA PRO A 217 -11.23 28.65 -7.87
C PRO A 217 -12.11 27.42 -7.55
N GLY A 218 -13.36 27.64 -7.22
CA GLY A 218 -14.29 26.53 -6.93
C GLY A 218 -14.42 25.53 -8.08
N ALA A 219 -14.24 25.98 -9.33
CA ALA A 219 -14.23 25.15 -10.52
C ALA A 219 -13.08 24.09 -10.50
N GLU A 220 -11.99 24.32 -9.79
CA GLU A 220 -10.90 23.34 -9.66
C GLU A 220 -11.34 22.12 -8.85
N PHE A 221 -12.06 22.32 -7.75
CA PHE A 221 -12.62 21.23 -6.93
C PHE A 221 -13.74 20.47 -7.67
N ASP A 222 -14.56 21.19 -8.41
CA ASP A 222 -15.60 20.59 -9.24
C ASP A 222 -15.00 19.72 -10.35
N THR A 223 -13.99 20.23 -11.04
CA THR A 223 -13.24 19.49 -12.08
C THR A 223 -12.54 18.26 -11.48
N PHE A 224 -11.94 18.40 -10.30
CA PHE A 224 -11.33 17.28 -9.59
C PHE A 224 -12.36 16.18 -9.31
N GLY A 225 -13.49 16.54 -8.71
CA GLY A 225 -14.58 15.59 -8.37
C GLY A 225 -15.13 14.91 -9.62
N LYS A 226 -15.39 15.68 -10.70
CA LYS A 226 -15.84 15.14 -11.98
C LYS A 226 -14.83 14.16 -12.58
N THR A 227 -13.56 14.55 -12.66
CA THR A 227 -12.51 13.68 -13.24
C THR A 227 -12.35 12.38 -12.46
N TYR A 228 -12.43 12.44 -11.12
CA TYR A 228 -12.42 11.25 -10.28
C TYR A 228 -13.61 10.33 -10.58
N LEU A 229 -14.83 10.89 -10.65
CA LEU A 229 -16.04 10.12 -10.97
C LEU A 229 -15.98 9.49 -12.35
N ASP A 230 -15.48 10.23 -13.35
CA ASP A 230 -15.30 9.70 -14.70
C ASP A 230 -14.34 8.50 -14.71
N ARG A 231 -13.22 8.56 -13.95
CA ARG A 231 -12.27 7.45 -13.82
C ARG A 231 -12.89 6.21 -13.17
N ILE A 232 -13.63 6.36 -12.07
CA ILE A 232 -14.28 5.19 -11.43
C ILE A 232 -15.42 4.62 -12.28
N ASN A 233 -16.08 5.44 -13.10
CA ASN A 233 -17.10 5.00 -14.06
C ASN A 233 -16.50 4.11 -15.15
N LEU A 234 -15.24 4.34 -15.56
CA LEU A 234 -14.54 3.45 -16.51
C LEU A 234 -14.23 2.08 -15.91
N LEU A 235 -14.06 1.96 -14.59
CA LEU A 235 -13.85 0.68 -13.93
C LEU A 235 -15.14 -0.13 -13.83
N ASN A 236 -16.20 0.52 -13.43
CA ASN A 236 -17.54 -0.07 -13.31
C ASN A 236 -18.58 1.04 -13.34
N ASN A 237 -19.53 0.99 -14.27
CA ASN A 237 -20.59 1.98 -14.42
C ASN A 237 -21.97 1.48 -13.93
N GLN A 238 -22.08 0.23 -13.49
CA GLN A 238 -23.34 -0.40 -13.12
C GLN A 238 -23.59 -0.41 -11.61
N ALA A 239 -22.56 -0.66 -10.80
CA ALA A 239 -22.69 -0.71 -9.35
C ALA A 239 -23.09 0.65 -8.77
N GLY A 240 -24.05 0.67 -7.86
CA GLY A 240 -24.50 1.88 -7.17
C GLY A 240 -23.43 2.50 -6.26
N ARG A 241 -22.47 1.69 -5.81
CA ARG A 241 -21.33 2.10 -4.96
C ARG A 241 -20.02 1.56 -5.50
N VAL A 242 -18.95 2.32 -5.31
CA VAL A 242 -17.57 1.92 -5.67
C VAL A 242 -16.67 2.22 -4.47
N THR A 243 -15.93 1.21 -3.99
CA THR A 243 -14.92 1.44 -2.95
C THR A 243 -13.61 1.90 -3.57
N ASP A 244 -12.95 2.84 -2.91
CA ASP A 244 -11.56 3.24 -3.13
C ASP A 244 -10.83 2.99 -1.81
N LYS A 245 -10.10 1.87 -1.75
CA LYS A 245 -9.39 1.45 -0.54
C LYS A 245 -7.91 1.80 -0.70
N MET A 246 -7.60 3.07 -0.65
CA MET A 246 -6.22 3.56 -0.57
C MET A 246 -5.99 4.10 0.85
N PRO A 247 -5.22 3.39 1.69
CA PRO A 247 -5.00 3.80 3.09
C PRO A 247 -4.56 5.25 3.22
N PHE A 248 -3.64 5.70 2.37
CA PHE A 248 -3.11 7.08 2.38
C PHE A 248 -4.09 8.16 1.93
N ASN A 249 -5.24 7.82 1.38
CA ASN A 249 -6.30 8.82 1.14
C ASN A 249 -6.71 9.53 2.45
N MET A 250 -6.28 9.03 3.61
CA MET A 250 -6.40 9.75 4.89
C MET A 250 -5.78 11.14 4.87
N MET A 251 -4.70 11.35 4.10
CA MET A 251 -4.06 12.65 3.92
C MET A 251 -4.90 13.62 3.08
N MET A 252 -5.82 13.08 2.28
CA MET A 252 -6.64 13.83 1.32
C MET A 252 -8.11 13.95 1.73
N VAL A 253 -8.47 13.56 2.96
CA VAL A 253 -9.86 13.58 3.45
C VAL A 253 -10.52 14.95 3.29
N GLY A 254 -9.80 16.03 3.59
CA GLY A 254 -10.31 17.39 3.40
C GLY A 254 -10.68 17.69 1.94
N LEU A 255 -9.77 17.36 1.01
CA LEU A 255 -10.00 17.53 -0.43
C LEU A 255 -11.17 16.68 -0.92
N ILE A 256 -11.20 15.40 -0.52
CA ILE A 256 -12.28 14.47 -0.87
C ILE A 256 -13.64 15.07 -0.47
N LYS A 257 -13.74 15.62 0.73
CA LYS A 257 -15.02 16.16 1.23
C LYS A 257 -15.44 17.48 0.58
N ILE A 258 -14.50 18.28 0.08
CA ILE A 258 -14.81 19.46 -0.71
C ILE A 258 -15.28 19.05 -2.12
N ALA A 259 -14.51 18.19 -2.78
CA ALA A 259 -14.77 17.81 -4.17
C ALA A 259 -15.91 16.79 -4.33
N LEU A 260 -16.15 15.96 -3.33
CA LEU A 260 -17.13 14.87 -3.29
C LEU A 260 -17.89 14.88 -1.95
N PRO A 261 -18.71 15.90 -1.66
CA PRO A 261 -19.30 16.13 -0.33
C PRO A 261 -20.17 14.98 0.16
N ASN A 262 -20.79 14.20 -0.72
CA ASN A 262 -21.65 13.07 -0.38
C ASN A 262 -20.91 11.72 -0.33
N ALA A 263 -19.62 11.68 -0.68
CA ALA A 263 -18.80 10.48 -0.55
C ALA A 263 -18.77 10.02 0.91
N LYS A 264 -18.77 8.70 1.11
CA LYS A 264 -18.62 8.10 2.44
C LYS A 264 -17.14 7.81 2.70
N ILE A 265 -16.68 8.07 3.92
CA ILE A 265 -15.30 7.80 4.32
C ILE A 265 -15.34 6.90 5.55
N ILE A 266 -14.74 5.72 5.43
CA ILE A 266 -14.62 4.73 6.50
C ILE A 266 -13.17 4.76 6.97
N HIS A 267 -12.98 4.98 8.26
CA HIS A 267 -11.67 5.01 8.89
C HIS A 267 -11.42 3.69 9.63
N CYS A 268 -10.39 2.95 9.20
CA CYS A 268 -9.98 1.70 9.82
C CYS A 268 -8.89 1.96 10.87
N VAL A 269 -9.12 1.49 12.08
CA VAL A 269 -8.24 1.62 13.24
C VAL A 269 -7.86 0.24 13.76
N ARG A 270 -6.61 0.07 14.16
CA ARG A 270 -6.10 -1.14 14.81
C ARG A 270 -5.11 -0.74 15.90
N ASP A 271 -4.82 -1.65 16.84
CA ASP A 271 -3.78 -1.42 17.85
C ASP A 271 -2.48 -0.91 17.21
N ALA A 272 -1.89 0.11 17.83
CA ALA A 272 -0.71 0.79 17.28
C ALA A 272 0.50 -0.13 17.16
N ARG A 273 0.72 -1.02 18.14
CA ARG A 273 1.87 -1.94 18.16
C ARG A 273 1.71 -2.99 17.07
N ASP A 274 0.50 -3.55 16.94
CA ASP A 274 0.18 -4.52 15.90
C ASP A 274 0.34 -3.93 14.50
N THR A 275 -0.16 -2.71 14.32
CA THR A 275 -0.05 -1.99 13.05
C THR A 275 1.40 -1.69 12.71
N CYS A 276 2.17 -1.10 13.65
CA CYS A 276 3.57 -0.75 13.43
C CYS A 276 4.44 -1.99 13.18
N LEU A 277 4.27 -3.07 13.95
CA LEU A 277 4.98 -4.32 13.72
C LEU A 277 4.60 -4.94 12.37
N SER A 278 3.31 -4.95 12.02
CA SER A 278 2.86 -5.47 10.73
C SER A 278 3.40 -4.67 9.54
N ILE A 279 3.61 -3.36 9.69
CA ILE A 279 4.27 -2.50 8.70
C ILE A 279 5.75 -2.87 8.60
N PHE A 280 6.47 -2.94 9.71
CA PHE A 280 7.89 -3.27 9.77
C PHE A 280 8.23 -4.64 9.15
N LYS A 281 7.29 -5.57 9.16
CA LYS A 281 7.41 -6.91 8.56
C LYS A 281 7.23 -6.92 7.02
N GLN A 282 6.95 -5.77 6.38
CA GLN A 282 6.70 -5.72 4.94
C GLN A 282 7.87 -5.10 4.18
N ASN A 283 8.30 -5.76 3.11
CA ASN A 283 9.16 -5.14 2.11
C ASN A 283 8.27 -4.46 1.04
N PHE A 284 7.95 -3.19 1.26
CA PHE A 284 7.16 -2.42 0.31
C PHE A 284 7.98 -2.08 -0.94
N THR A 285 7.40 -2.28 -2.11
CA THR A 285 8.06 -2.01 -3.40
C THR A 285 7.86 -0.58 -3.90
N THR A 286 7.00 0.21 -3.23
CA THR A 286 6.69 1.59 -3.62
C THR A 286 7.33 2.58 -2.67
N GLY A 287 7.82 3.72 -3.20
CA GLY A 287 8.49 4.77 -2.42
C GLY A 287 7.61 5.52 -1.41
N ASN A 288 6.31 5.21 -1.32
CA ASN A 288 5.39 5.89 -0.41
C ASN A 288 5.50 5.42 1.05
N TYR A 289 6.21 4.32 1.31
CA TYR A 289 6.31 3.69 2.65
C TYR A 289 7.72 3.81 3.24
N ARG A 290 8.46 4.88 2.94
CA ARG A 290 9.86 5.04 3.38
C ARG A 290 10.03 5.02 4.91
N PHE A 291 9.01 5.43 5.66
CA PHE A 291 8.99 5.37 7.12
C PHE A 291 8.93 3.94 7.67
N ALA A 292 8.61 2.93 6.84
CA ALA A 292 8.29 1.56 7.26
C ALA A 292 9.51 0.77 7.80
N TYR A 293 10.72 1.19 7.47
CA TYR A 293 11.93 0.39 7.59
C TYR A 293 12.76 0.66 8.85
N ASP A 294 12.26 1.48 9.77
CA ASP A 294 12.83 1.66 11.09
C ASP A 294 11.70 1.78 12.12
N LEU A 295 11.77 1.01 13.21
CA LEU A 295 10.70 0.96 14.21
C LEU A 295 10.42 2.32 14.86
N LYS A 296 11.47 3.15 15.05
CA LYS A 296 11.31 4.49 15.60
C LYS A 296 10.54 5.37 14.64
N THR A 297 10.90 5.35 13.36
CA THR A 297 10.20 6.16 12.33
C THR A 297 8.78 5.68 12.08
N VAL A 298 8.53 4.36 12.11
CA VAL A 298 7.16 3.81 12.07
C VAL A 298 6.31 4.36 13.21
N GLY A 299 6.83 4.31 14.45
CA GLY A 299 6.15 4.85 15.62
C GLY A 299 5.93 6.37 15.54
N GLN A 300 6.91 7.11 15.06
CA GLN A 300 6.80 8.56 14.85
C GLN A 300 5.75 8.88 13.78
N PHE A 301 5.74 8.16 12.66
CA PHE A 301 4.73 8.33 11.62
C PHE A 301 3.32 8.00 12.14
N HIS A 302 3.18 6.92 12.91
CA HIS A 302 1.91 6.59 13.56
C HIS A 302 1.43 7.70 14.50
N ASN A 303 2.33 8.36 15.23
CA ASN A 303 1.96 9.51 16.06
C ASN A 303 1.51 10.71 15.21
N GLN A 304 2.17 11.00 14.09
CA GLN A 304 1.73 12.04 13.15
C GLN A 304 0.36 11.71 12.54
N TYR A 305 0.13 10.46 12.17
CA TYR A 305 -1.18 10.00 11.74
C TYR A 305 -2.25 10.24 12.81
N ARG A 306 -1.98 9.92 14.07
CA ARG A 306 -2.94 10.18 15.16
C ARG A 306 -3.26 11.67 15.33
N ILE A 307 -2.28 12.55 15.14
CA ILE A 307 -2.49 14.00 15.16
C ILE A 307 -3.43 14.41 14.02
N LEU A 308 -3.21 13.88 12.81
CA LEU A 308 -4.04 14.16 11.65
C LEU A 308 -5.49 13.75 11.87
N ILE A 309 -5.73 12.48 12.22
CA ILE A 309 -7.09 11.95 12.38
C ILE A 309 -7.79 12.47 13.64
N GLY A 310 -7.03 12.89 14.65
CA GLY A 310 -7.53 13.54 15.85
C GLY A 310 -8.00 14.98 15.62
N ASN A 311 -7.58 15.60 14.50
CA ASN A 311 -8.04 16.93 14.16
C ASN A 311 -9.56 16.96 13.92
N ALA A 312 -10.27 17.86 14.60
CA ALA A 312 -11.73 17.89 14.62
C ALA A 312 -12.36 18.08 13.23
N ALA A 313 -11.71 18.86 12.36
CA ALA A 313 -12.21 19.11 11.02
C ALA A 313 -12.13 17.85 10.12
N ILE A 314 -11.05 17.08 10.26
CA ILE A 314 -10.84 15.81 9.53
C ILE A 314 -11.72 14.72 10.12
N ARG A 315 -11.72 14.56 11.44
CA ARG A 315 -12.47 13.51 12.13
C ARG A 315 -13.98 13.55 11.85
N LYS A 316 -14.56 14.73 11.77
CA LYS A 316 -15.98 14.92 11.42
C LYS A 316 -16.36 14.43 10.01
N GLN A 317 -15.37 14.17 9.14
CA GLN A 317 -15.64 13.69 7.79
C GLN A 317 -15.83 12.17 7.72
N PHE A 318 -15.43 11.43 8.77
CA PHE A 318 -15.63 9.99 8.81
C PHE A 318 -17.11 9.66 9.09
N VAL A 319 -17.64 8.70 8.34
CA VAL A 319 -18.99 8.18 8.54
C VAL A 319 -18.98 7.16 9.67
N ILE A 320 -17.92 6.34 9.73
CA ILE A 320 -17.72 5.29 10.71
C ILE A 320 -16.22 5.07 10.96
N GLU A 321 -15.87 4.78 12.21
CA GLU A 321 -14.57 4.22 12.58
C GLU A 321 -14.75 2.72 12.85
N VAL A 322 -13.95 1.89 12.17
CA VAL A 322 -13.94 0.44 12.33
C VAL A 322 -12.69 0.06 13.10
N TRP A 323 -12.87 -0.53 14.28
CA TRP A 323 -11.80 -1.04 15.13
C TRP A 323 -11.60 -2.54 14.89
N LEU A 324 -10.35 -2.95 14.58
CA LEU A 324 -9.98 -4.32 14.20
C LEU A 324 -8.89 -4.88 15.12
#